data_6e12474a38e843e71ec028bc8b0f05b5
#
_entry.id   6e12474a38e843e71ec028bc8b0f05b5
#
_cell.length_a   1.000
_cell.length_b   1.000
_cell.length_c   1.000
_cell.angle_alpha   90.00
_cell.angle_beta   90.00
_cell.angle_gamma   90.00
#
_symmetry.space_group_name_H-M   'P 1'
#
loop_
_entity.id
_entity.type
_entity.pdbx_description
1 polymer ?
#
loop_
_entity_poly.entity_id
_entity_poly.type
_entity_poly.pdbx_seq_one_letter_code
_entity_poly.pdbx_strand_id
1 'polypeptide(L)'
;MSNFTFSSTDIPGVQIVDVKCFGDSRGYFMETYKAADFAAAGITDAFVQDNQSCSHRGVLRGLHFQKRHQQAKLVRAISGEIFDVAVDLRLSLIHI
;
A
#
# COMPACT_ATOMS: atom_id res chain seq x y z
N MET A 1 18.43 -4.36 -10.77
CA MET A 1 17.86 -4.87 -9.51
C MET A 1 16.73 -3.95 -9.05
N SER A 2 15.70 -4.53 -8.52
CA SER A 2 14.56 -3.77 -8.00
C SER A 2 14.90 -3.11 -6.66
N ASN A 3 14.38 -1.90 -6.44
CA ASN A 3 14.44 -1.24 -5.15
C ASN A 3 13.28 -1.64 -4.23
N PHE A 4 12.48 -2.62 -4.65
CA PHE A 4 11.29 -3.05 -3.94
C PHE A 4 11.39 -4.51 -3.56
N THR A 5 10.93 -4.84 -2.35
CA THR A 5 10.76 -6.22 -1.90
C THR A 5 9.29 -6.41 -1.57
N PHE A 6 8.66 -7.37 -2.21
CA PHE A 6 7.24 -7.67 -2.06
C PHE A 6 7.07 -8.91 -1.19
N SER A 7 6.21 -8.80 -0.18
CA SER A 7 5.89 -9.90 0.73
C SER A 7 4.39 -10.14 0.76
N SER A 8 4.01 -11.40 0.67
CA SER A 8 2.60 -11.79 0.80
C SER A 8 2.14 -11.66 2.25
N THR A 9 0.83 -11.48 2.42
CA THR A 9 0.16 -11.51 3.71
C THR A 9 -0.81 -12.69 3.76
N ASP A 10 -1.50 -12.85 4.88
CA ASP A 10 -2.53 -13.89 5.03
C ASP A 10 -3.74 -13.65 4.12
N ILE A 11 -3.91 -12.44 3.63
CA ILE A 11 -4.98 -12.09 2.70
C ILE A 11 -4.44 -12.12 1.27
N PRO A 12 -4.90 -13.03 0.39
CA PRO A 12 -4.46 -13.06 -1.00
C PRO A 12 -4.73 -11.71 -1.69
N GLY A 13 -3.71 -11.17 -2.35
CA GLY A 13 -3.80 -9.89 -3.03
C GLY A 13 -3.40 -8.69 -2.19
N VAL A 14 -3.23 -8.86 -0.88
CA VAL A 14 -2.66 -7.82 -0.01
C VAL A 14 -1.18 -8.13 0.19
N GLN A 15 -0.33 -7.20 -0.21
CA GLN A 15 1.11 -7.35 -0.13
C GLN A 15 1.74 -6.21 0.66
N ILE A 16 2.83 -6.53 1.33
CA ILE A 16 3.69 -5.53 1.96
C ILE A 16 4.83 -5.24 1.00
N VAL A 17 5.04 -3.95 0.72
CA VAL A 17 6.12 -3.51 -0.17
C VAL A 17 7.16 -2.77 0.65
N ASP A 18 8.32 -3.36 0.76
CA ASP A 18 9.47 -2.73 1.40
C ASP A 18 10.28 -1.99 0.35
N VAL A 19 10.58 -0.73 0.62
CA VAL A 19 11.27 0.16 -0.31
C VAL A 19 12.67 0.44 0.18
N LYS A 20 13.65 0.30 -0.71
CA LYS A 20 15.02 0.63 -0.40
C LYS A 20 15.18 2.14 -0.28
N CYS A 21 15.65 2.58 0.87
CA CYS A 21 15.90 3.99 1.16
C CYS A 21 17.40 4.25 1.15
N PHE A 22 17.82 5.27 0.41
CA PHE A 22 19.22 5.66 0.28
C PHE A 22 19.43 6.95 1.07
N GLY A 23 20.12 6.86 2.20
CA GLY A 23 20.37 7.99 3.08
C GLY A 23 21.83 8.44 3.07
N ASP A 24 22.05 9.72 3.24
CA ASP A 24 23.36 10.34 3.47
C ASP A 24 23.21 11.59 4.34
N SER A 25 24.29 12.38 4.49
CA SER A 25 24.26 13.57 5.34
C SER A 25 23.27 14.65 4.90
N ARG A 26 22.81 14.60 3.65
CA ARG A 26 21.84 15.56 3.11
C ARG A 26 20.38 15.15 3.34
N GLY A 27 20.14 13.89 3.75
CA GLY A 27 18.81 13.34 3.90
C GLY A 27 18.71 11.97 3.25
N TYR A 28 17.60 11.70 2.57
CA TYR A 28 17.39 10.40 1.95
C TYR A 28 16.70 10.54 0.59
N PHE A 29 16.86 9.50 -0.20
CA PHE A 29 16.16 9.32 -1.48
C PHE A 29 15.59 7.91 -1.53
N MET A 30 14.39 7.78 -2.03
CA MET A 30 13.79 6.47 -2.26
C MET A 30 12.86 6.53 -3.47
N GLU A 31 12.82 5.43 -4.20
CA GLU A 31 11.86 5.22 -5.25
C GLU A 31 10.59 4.62 -4.61
N THR A 32 9.45 5.25 -4.80
CA THR A 32 8.23 4.85 -4.07
C THR A 32 7.26 4.05 -4.92
N TYR A 33 7.41 4.11 -6.24
CA TYR A 33 6.62 3.32 -7.18
C TYR A 33 7.34 3.23 -8.52
N LYS A 34 7.32 2.05 -9.11
CA LYS A 34 7.78 1.83 -10.48
C LYS A 34 6.91 0.76 -11.11
N ALA A 35 6.18 1.12 -12.15
CA ALA A 35 5.18 0.24 -12.77
C ALA A 35 5.78 -1.10 -13.21
N ALA A 36 6.97 -1.10 -13.81
CA ALA A 36 7.60 -2.32 -14.28
C ALA A 36 7.93 -3.29 -13.15
N ASP A 37 8.45 -2.78 -12.02
CA ASP A 37 8.80 -3.61 -10.87
C ASP A 37 7.56 -4.16 -10.17
N PHE A 38 6.51 -3.37 -10.10
CA PHE A 38 5.23 -3.79 -9.52
C PHE A 38 4.57 -4.85 -10.41
N ALA A 39 4.61 -4.66 -11.73
CA ALA A 39 4.08 -5.65 -12.68
C ALA A 39 4.82 -6.98 -12.58
N ALA A 40 6.14 -6.96 -12.41
CA ALA A 40 6.93 -8.16 -12.22
C ALA A 40 6.56 -8.92 -10.95
N ALA A 41 6.04 -8.22 -9.95
CA ALA A 41 5.55 -8.81 -8.70
C ALA A 41 4.06 -9.20 -8.76
N GLY A 42 3.42 -9.05 -9.91
CA GLY A 42 2.02 -9.41 -10.11
C GLY A 42 1.04 -8.27 -9.91
N ILE A 43 1.50 -7.06 -9.63
CA ILE A 43 0.65 -5.89 -9.48
C ILE A 43 0.65 -5.14 -10.81
N THR A 44 -0.33 -5.45 -11.64
CA THR A 44 -0.41 -4.93 -13.02
C THR A 44 -1.36 -3.76 -13.16
N ASP A 45 -1.99 -3.34 -12.06
CA ASP A 45 -2.92 -2.22 -12.06
C ASP A 45 -2.19 -0.92 -12.39
N ALA A 46 -2.85 -0.05 -13.16
CA ALA A 46 -2.37 1.29 -13.43
C ALA A 46 -2.89 2.23 -12.32
N PHE A 47 -1.99 2.83 -11.57
CA PHE A 47 -2.35 3.80 -10.54
C PHE A 47 -2.49 5.17 -11.20
N VAL A 48 -3.72 5.61 -11.37
CA VAL A 48 -4.05 6.79 -12.17
C VAL A 48 -4.51 7.98 -11.32
N GLN A 49 -4.54 7.82 -10.01
CA GLN A 49 -4.99 8.86 -9.08
C GLN A 49 -4.21 8.75 -7.78
N ASP A 50 -3.70 9.87 -7.31
CA ASP A 50 -3.05 10.00 -6.01
C ASP A 50 -3.88 10.86 -5.09
N ASN A 51 -3.99 10.43 -3.84
CA ASN A 51 -4.60 11.22 -2.78
C ASN A 51 -3.67 11.24 -1.58
N GLN A 52 -3.66 12.34 -0.87
CA GLN A 52 -2.91 12.45 0.37
C GLN A 52 -3.81 13.04 1.45
N SER A 53 -3.76 12.45 2.63
CA SER A 53 -4.50 12.96 3.78
C SER A 53 -3.57 13.14 4.95
N CYS A 54 -3.93 14.03 5.85
CA CYS A 54 -3.24 14.23 7.11
C CYS A 54 -4.29 14.18 8.23
N SER A 55 -3.98 13.45 9.28
CA SER A 55 -4.88 13.28 10.42
C SER A 55 -4.12 13.47 11.71
N HIS A 56 -4.80 14.02 12.70
CA HIS A 56 -4.27 14.08 14.05
C HIS A 56 -4.40 12.72 14.74
N ARG A 57 -3.62 12.52 15.80
CA ARG A 57 -3.71 11.33 16.63
C ARG A 57 -5.15 11.12 17.11
N GLY A 58 -5.61 9.89 17.04
CA GLY A 58 -6.95 9.51 17.49
C GLY A 58 -8.02 9.56 16.42
N VAL A 59 -7.70 10.05 15.22
CA VAL A 59 -8.66 10.04 14.12
C VAL A 59 -8.78 8.64 13.54
N LEU A 60 -10.01 8.18 13.43
CA LEU A 60 -10.37 6.93 12.77
C LEU A 60 -11.05 7.24 11.44
N ARG A 61 -10.58 6.61 10.37
CA ARG A 61 -11.21 6.67 9.05
C ARG A 61 -11.53 5.26 8.60
N GLY A 62 -12.72 5.07 8.10
CA GLY A 62 -13.12 3.79 7.55
C GLY A 62 -14.21 3.10 8.35
N LEU A 63 -14.44 1.83 8.12
CA LEU A 63 -13.88 1.05 7.00
C LEU A 63 -14.53 1.47 5.69
N HIS A 64 -13.79 1.39 4.58
CA HIS A 64 -14.29 1.76 3.26
C HIS A 64 -14.12 0.60 2.29
N PHE A 65 -15.07 0.42 1.41
CA PHE A 65 -14.94 -0.50 0.27
C PHE A 65 -15.77 0.00 -0.90
N GLN A 66 -15.48 -0.54 -2.06
CA GLN A 66 -16.21 -0.21 -3.27
C GLN A 66 -16.87 -1.45 -3.83
N LYS A 67 -18.18 -1.41 -3.91
CA LYS A 67 -18.98 -2.50 -4.44
C LYS A 67 -18.92 -2.56 -5.96
N ARG A 68 -18.85 -1.38 -6.60
CA ARG A 68 -18.68 -1.22 -8.04
C ARG A 68 -17.42 -0.42 -8.28
N HIS A 69 -16.76 -0.64 -9.42
CA HIS A 69 -15.52 0.04 -9.77
C HIS A 69 -14.46 -0.11 -8.68
N GLN A 70 -14.20 -1.36 -8.31
CA GLN A 70 -13.20 -1.70 -7.31
C GLN A 70 -11.84 -1.14 -7.70
N GLN A 71 -11.08 -0.71 -6.72
CA GLN A 71 -9.79 -0.07 -6.91
C GLN A 71 -8.69 -0.85 -6.21
N ALA A 72 -7.55 -0.96 -6.87
CA ALA A 72 -6.31 -1.27 -6.19
C ALA A 72 -5.81 -0.02 -5.47
N LYS A 73 -5.22 -0.19 -4.30
CA LYS A 73 -4.69 0.91 -3.50
C LYS A 73 -3.27 0.60 -3.06
N LEU A 74 -2.40 1.57 -3.27
CA LEU A 74 -1.03 1.57 -2.75
C LEU A 74 -0.97 2.61 -1.63
N VAL A 75 -0.81 2.15 -0.41
CA VAL A 75 -0.90 3.00 0.79
C VAL A 75 0.45 3.08 1.46
N ARG A 76 0.86 4.28 1.84
CA ARG A 76 2.06 4.49 2.67
C ARG A 76 1.88 5.67 3.61
N ALA A 77 2.53 5.60 4.76
CA ALA A 77 2.64 6.73 5.67
C ALA A 77 3.88 7.55 5.27
N ILE A 78 3.68 8.81 4.89
CA ILE A 78 4.77 9.70 4.50
C ILE A 78 5.49 10.22 5.73
N SER A 79 4.74 10.47 6.80
CA SER A 79 5.26 10.96 8.07
C SER A 79 4.40 10.41 9.21
N GLY A 80 5.03 10.06 10.32
CA GLY A 80 4.34 9.51 11.47
C GLY A 80 4.04 8.02 11.32
N GLU A 81 3.03 7.55 12.03
CA GLU A 81 2.58 6.17 12.04
C GLU A 81 1.09 6.09 11.85
N ILE A 82 0.64 5.08 11.11
CA ILE A 82 -0.77 4.75 10.97
C ILE A 82 -0.97 3.28 11.30
N PHE A 83 -2.13 2.95 11.83
CA PHE A 83 -2.59 1.57 11.97
C PHE A 83 -3.59 1.29 10.86
N ASP A 84 -3.17 0.50 9.89
CA ASP A 84 -3.97 0.19 8.71
C ASP A 84 -4.55 -1.22 8.85
N VAL A 85 -5.84 -1.34 8.59
CA VAL A 85 -6.56 -2.61 8.70
C VAL A 85 -7.18 -2.95 7.35
N ALA A 86 -6.82 -4.11 6.84
CA ALA A 86 -7.43 -4.67 5.65
C ALA A 86 -8.34 -5.83 6.04
N VAL A 87 -9.57 -5.80 5.54
CA VAL A 87 -10.55 -6.87 5.75
C VAL A 87 -10.89 -7.47 4.40
N ASP A 88 -10.75 -8.78 4.28
CA ASP A 88 -11.11 -9.49 3.07
C ASP A 88 -12.60 -9.81 3.08
N LEU A 89 -13.34 -9.18 2.19
CA LEU A 89 -14.78 -9.41 2.04
C LEU A 89 -15.10 -10.57 1.09
N ARG A 90 -14.10 -11.10 0.39
CA ARG A 90 -14.27 -12.28 -0.44
C ARG A 90 -14.42 -13.48 0.49
N LEU A 91 -15.46 -14.28 0.30
CA LEU A 91 -15.72 -15.38 1.22
C LEU A 91 -15.74 -14.91 2.67
N SER A 92 -16.37 -13.81 2.92
CA SER A 92 -16.33 -13.05 4.16
C SER A 92 -16.62 -13.85 5.43
N LEU A 93 -17.25 -14.99 5.31
CA LEU A 93 -17.59 -15.84 6.45
C LEU A 93 -16.41 -16.69 6.93
N ILE A 94 -15.32 -16.69 6.21
CA ILE A 94 -14.20 -17.61 6.45
C ILE A 94 -12.93 -16.86 6.88
N HIS A 95 -12.74 -15.64 6.40
CA HIS A 95 -11.49 -14.91 6.57
C HIS A 95 -11.73 -13.54 7.21
N ILE A 96 -11.93 -13.53 8.48
CA ILE A 96 -12.01 -12.29 9.24
C ILE A 96 -10.73 -12.14 10.07
#